data_438f7db20e589335ebf006a68ff34f41
#
_entry.id   438f7db20e589335ebf006a68ff34f41
#
_cell.length_a   1.000
_cell.length_b   1.000
_cell.length_c   1.000
_cell.angle_alpha   90.00
_cell.angle_beta   90.00
_cell.angle_gamma   90.00
#
_symmetry.space_group_name_H-M   'P 1'
#
loop_
_entity.id
_entity.type
_entity.pdbx_description
1 polymer ?
#
loop_
_entity_poly.entity_id
_entity_poly.type
_entity_poly.pdbx_seq_one_letter_code
_entity_poly.pdbx_strand_id
1 'polypeptide(L)'
;MLVHLFGATSSPSCASFALRQTAEDNKNDFDPVTVETVQRNFYVDHCLKSVETEEEANELQEELRRLLSRGGFHLTKFMSNSMKVLESVPESERALSVKNLDFENPTLERALGVRWDVASDKFGFHISVKDKRPTRRGILSITSSIYDPLGFAAPFILPAKVILQDFMSPKVGLG
;
A
#
# COMPACT_ATOMS: atom_id res chain seq x y z
N MET A 1 -16.17 2.39 -28.06
CA MET A 1 -14.88 2.11 -27.42
C MET A 1 -15.18 1.64 -26.00
N LEU A 2 -14.92 0.38 -25.69
CA LEU A 2 -15.29 -0.26 -24.43
C LEU A 2 -14.09 -0.38 -23.46
N VAL A 3 -13.05 0.44 -23.66
CA VAL A 3 -11.81 0.35 -22.86
C VAL A 3 -11.62 1.63 -22.08
N HIS A 4 -11.35 1.47 -20.79
CA HIS A 4 -11.03 2.58 -19.90
C HIS A 4 -9.69 3.21 -20.29
N LEU A 5 -9.64 4.54 -20.41
CA LEU A 5 -8.43 5.28 -20.78
C LEU A 5 -7.45 5.30 -19.61
N PHE A 6 -6.32 4.60 -19.75
CA PHE A 6 -5.24 4.67 -18.77
C PHE A 6 -4.62 6.08 -18.73
N GLY A 7 -4.44 6.61 -17.53
CA GLY A 7 -3.82 7.93 -17.32
C GLY A 7 -4.76 9.15 -17.39
N ALA A 8 -6.07 8.96 -17.65
CA ALA A 8 -7.02 10.06 -17.47
C ALA A 8 -7.22 10.36 -15.96
N THR A 9 -7.49 11.63 -15.62
CA THR A 9 -7.64 12.09 -14.24
C THR A 9 -8.75 11.34 -13.48
N SER A 10 -9.82 10.93 -14.16
CA SER A 10 -10.93 10.17 -13.59
C SER A 10 -10.70 8.65 -13.52
N SER A 11 -9.61 8.14 -14.13
CA SER A 11 -9.38 6.69 -14.25
C SER A 11 -9.37 5.95 -12.92
N PRO A 12 -8.67 6.42 -11.86
CA PRO A 12 -8.68 5.73 -10.57
C PRO A 12 -10.06 5.67 -9.93
N SER A 13 -10.85 6.76 -10.04
CA SER A 13 -12.19 6.82 -9.48
C SER A 13 -13.16 5.90 -10.24
N CYS A 14 -13.07 5.85 -11.56
CA CYS A 14 -13.88 4.94 -12.37
C CYS A 14 -13.55 3.48 -12.11
N ALA A 15 -12.26 3.13 -12.00
CA ALA A 15 -11.83 1.78 -11.66
C ALA A 15 -12.31 1.36 -10.27
N SER A 16 -12.16 2.23 -9.27
CA SER A 16 -12.65 1.99 -7.91
C SER A 16 -14.17 1.86 -7.85
N PHE A 17 -14.91 2.65 -8.63
CA PHE A 17 -16.36 2.53 -8.74
C PHE A 17 -16.75 1.19 -9.36
N ALA A 18 -16.17 0.81 -10.49
CA ALA A 18 -16.47 -0.44 -11.17
C ALA A 18 -16.17 -1.66 -10.28
N LEU A 19 -15.07 -1.62 -9.53
CA LEU A 19 -14.69 -2.67 -8.59
C LEU A 19 -15.74 -2.83 -7.47
N ARG A 20 -16.17 -1.73 -6.86
CA ARG A 20 -17.22 -1.74 -5.82
C ARG A 20 -18.57 -2.13 -6.38
N GLN A 21 -18.91 -1.70 -7.60
CA GLN A 21 -20.15 -2.07 -8.26
C GLN A 21 -20.18 -3.58 -8.56
N THR A 22 -19.04 -4.17 -8.96
CA THR A 22 -18.94 -5.63 -9.13
C THR A 22 -19.27 -6.37 -7.84
N ALA A 23 -18.79 -5.89 -6.71
CA ALA A 23 -19.11 -6.49 -5.41
C ALA A 23 -20.59 -6.34 -5.05
N GLU A 24 -21.17 -5.16 -5.28
CA GLU A 24 -22.57 -4.91 -5.00
C GLU A 24 -23.51 -5.75 -5.86
N ASP A 25 -23.22 -5.87 -7.14
CA ASP A 25 -24.04 -6.65 -8.10
C ASP A 25 -24.03 -8.15 -7.79
N ASN A 26 -22.98 -8.63 -7.13
CA ASN A 26 -22.79 -10.06 -6.83
C ASN A 26 -22.89 -10.39 -5.33
N LYS A 27 -23.29 -9.47 -4.48
CA LYS A 27 -23.26 -9.63 -3.02
C LYS A 27 -24.05 -10.80 -2.45
N ASN A 28 -25.06 -11.29 -3.18
CA ASN A 28 -25.86 -12.42 -2.73
C ASN A 28 -25.21 -13.79 -3.00
N ASP A 29 -24.16 -13.83 -3.80
CA ASP A 29 -23.48 -15.06 -4.23
C ASP A 29 -22.15 -15.30 -3.48
N PHE A 30 -21.72 -14.36 -2.64
CA PHE A 30 -20.43 -14.38 -1.95
C PHE A 30 -20.58 -14.08 -0.46
N ASP A 31 -19.57 -14.48 0.31
CA ASP A 31 -19.54 -14.19 1.73
C ASP A 31 -19.56 -12.67 1.99
N PRO A 32 -20.33 -12.17 2.97
CA PRO A 32 -20.38 -10.77 3.34
C PRO A 32 -19.00 -10.16 3.64
N VAL A 33 -18.06 -10.94 4.22
CA VAL A 33 -16.68 -10.49 4.51
C VAL A 33 -15.92 -10.21 3.21
N THR A 34 -16.12 -11.05 2.19
CA THR A 34 -15.51 -10.85 0.87
C THR A 34 -16.04 -9.58 0.19
N VAL A 35 -17.36 -9.39 0.22
CA VAL A 35 -17.99 -8.17 -0.33
C VAL A 35 -17.51 -6.92 0.41
N GLU A 36 -17.50 -6.94 1.73
CA GLU A 36 -17.01 -5.84 2.56
C GLU A 36 -15.53 -5.55 2.30
N THR A 37 -14.72 -6.58 2.10
CA THR A 37 -13.31 -6.42 1.77
C THR A 37 -13.12 -5.66 0.48
N VAL A 38 -13.91 -5.96 -0.57
CA VAL A 38 -13.86 -5.18 -1.82
C VAL A 38 -14.27 -3.74 -1.61
N GLN A 39 -15.28 -3.49 -0.79
CA GLN A 39 -15.80 -2.15 -0.57
C GLN A 39 -14.87 -1.26 0.27
N ARG A 40 -14.13 -1.82 1.24
CA ARG A 40 -13.41 -1.05 2.27
C ARG A 40 -11.91 -1.21 2.26
N ASN A 41 -11.37 -2.32 1.76
CA ASN A 41 -9.96 -2.66 1.88
C ASN A 41 -9.15 -2.41 0.60
N PHE A 42 -9.80 -1.95 -0.47
CA PHE A 42 -9.12 -1.54 -1.69
C PHE A 42 -8.79 -0.05 -1.68
N TYR A 43 -7.53 0.26 -1.90
CA TYR A 43 -7.03 1.60 -2.13
C TYR A 43 -6.37 1.65 -3.52
N VAL A 44 -7.04 2.27 -4.46
CA VAL A 44 -6.69 2.31 -5.89
C VAL A 44 -6.56 0.89 -6.44
N ASP A 45 -5.35 0.36 -6.53
CA ASP A 45 -4.99 -0.96 -7.09
C ASP A 45 -4.43 -1.94 -6.03
N HIS A 46 -4.46 -1.55 -4.75
CA HIS A 46 -3.97 -2.38 -3.65
C HIS A 46 -5.11 -2.80 -2.73
N CYS A 47 -5.11 -4.07 -2.34
CA CYS A 47 -5.95 -4.58 -1.27
C CYS A 47 -5.10 -4.94 -0.05
N LEU A 48 -5.48 -4.44 1.12
CA LEU A 48 -4.85 -4.78 2.39
C LEU A 48 -5.90 -5.31 3.34
N LYS A 49 -5.75 -6.54 3.78
CA LYS A 49 -6.66 -7.20 4.73
C LYS A 49 -5.87 -8.09 5.67
N SER A 50 -6.15 -7.98 6.96
CA SER A 50 -5.72 -8.92 7.98
C SER A 50 -6.87 -9.82 8.36
N VAL A 51 -6.58 -11.09 8.59
CA VAL A 51 -7.50 -12.12 9.07
C VAL A 51 -6.83 -12.87 10.22
N GLU A 52 -7.60 -13.64 10.98
CA GLU A 52 -7.09 -14.30 12.18
C GLU A 52 -6.36 -15.61 11.88
N THR A 53 -6.78 -16.32 10.83
CA THR A 53 -6.24 -17.63 10.48
C THR A 53 -5.77 -17.74 9.02
N GLU A 54 -4.92 -18.70 8.75
CA GLU A 54 -4.44 -19.02 7.40
C GLU A 54 -5.56 -19.58 6.51
N GLU A 55 -6.48 -20.32 7.11
CA GLU A 55 -7.66 -20.88 6.44
C GLU A 55 -8.56 -19.75 5.94
N GLU A 56 -8.89 -18.78 6.78
CA GLU A 56 -9.67 -17.59 6.38
C GLU A 56 -8.95 -16.79 5.30
N ALA A 57 -7.63 -16.68 5.36
CA ALA A 57 -6.85 -15.99 4.33
C ALA A 57 -6.97 -16.68 2.97
N ASN A 58 -6.92 -18.01 2.96
CA ASN A 58 -7.05 -18.82 1.75
C ASN A 58 -8.45 -18.74 1.14
N GLU A 59 -9.48 -18.87 1.98
CA GLU A 59 -10.87 -18.74 1.53
C GLU A 59 -11.14 -17.34 0.97
N LEU A 60 -10.74 -16.31 1.69
CA LEU A 60 -10.94 -14.94 1.28
C LEU A 60 -10.23 -14.61 -0.04
N GLN A 61 -8.97 -15.06 -0.22
CA GLN A 61 -8.24 -14.79 -1.46
C GLN A 61 -8.87 -15.48 -2.67
N GLU A 62 -9.38 -16.70 -2.50
CA GLU A 62 -10.09 -17.43 -3.55
C GLU A 62 -11.40 -16.75 -3.91
N GLU A 63 -12.19 -16.38 -2.92
CA GLU A 63 -13.46 -15.69 -3.13
C GLU A 63 -13.27 -14.32 -3.77
N LEU A 64 -12.28 -13.54 -3.35
CA LEU A 64 -11.95 -12.25 -3.96
C LEU A 64 -11.59 -12.42 -5.45
N ARG A 65 -10.81 -13.43 -5.80
CA ARG A 65 -10.46 -13.73 -7.20
C ARG A 65 -11.73 -14.07 -8.01
N ARG A 66 -12.61 -14.91 -7.47
CA ARG A 66 -13.87 -15.30 -8.11
C ARG A 66 -14.84 -14.13 -8.27
N LEU A 67 -15.02 -13.35 -7.22
CA LEU A 67 -15.90 -12.18 -7.23
C LEU A 67 -15.42 -11.15 -8.25
N LEU A 68 -14.16 -10.76 -8.19
CA LEU A 68 -13.62 -9.71 -9.05
C LEU A 68 -13.48 -10.14 -10.51
N SER A 69 -13.26 -11.43 -10.77
CA SER A 69 -13.27 -11.96 -12.15
C SER A 69 -14.61 -11.77 -12.86
N ARG A 70 -15.73 -11.74 -12.13
CA ARG A 70 -17.06 -11.44 -12.71
C ARG A 70 -17.14 -10.02 -13.28
N GLY A 71 -16.38 -9.09 -12.70
CA GLY A 71 -16.26 -7.71 -13.23
C GLY A 71 -15.12 -7.53 -14.22
N GLY A 72 -14.43 -8.61 -14.61
CA GLY A 72 -13.28 -8.55 -15.52
C GLY A 72 -11.97 -8.10 -14.86
N PHE A 73 -11.92 -8.03 -13.52
CA PHE A 73 -10.69 -7.75 -12.78
C PHE A 73 -9.91 -9.02 -12.52
N HIS A 74 -8.60 -8.95 -12.72
CA HIS A 74 -7.68 -10.04 -12.43
C HIS A 74 -6.71 -9.62 -11.31
N LEU A 75 -6.81 -10.28 -10.15
CA LEU A 75 -5.92 -10.04 -9.03
C LEU A 75 -4.58 -10.74 -9.25
N THR A 76 -3.51 -10.00 -9.02
CA THR A 76 -2.13 -10.47 -9.15
C THR A 76 -1.26 -9.87 -8.05
N LYS A 77 0.01 -10.30 -7.96
CA LYS A 77 0.99 -9.82 -6.97
C LYS A 77 0.56 -10.07 -5.53
N PHE A 78 0.03 -11.26 -5.29
CA PHE A 78 -0.32 -11.68 -3.94
C PHE A 78 0.91 -11.72 -3.04
N MET A 79 0.71 -11.26 -1.82
CA MET A 79 1.68 -11.29 -0.73
C MET A 79 1.00 -11.69 0.57
N SER A 80 1.72 -12.41 1.42
CA SER A 80 1.28 -12.79 2.76
C SER A 80 2.49 -12.93 3.67
N ASN A 81 2.32 -12.71 4.97
CA ASN A 81 3.27 -13.08 6.02
C ASN A 81 3.22 -14.57 6.36
N SER A 82 2.31 -15.34 5.78
CA SER A 82 2.27 -16.80 5.87
C SER A 82 2.70 -17.47 4.56
N MET A 83 3.65 -18.41 4.67
CA MET A 83 4.11 -19.25 3.57
C MET A 83 2.99 -20.13 3.03
N LYS A 84 2.19 -20.74 3.90
CA LYS A 84 1.09 -21.63 3.51
C LYS A 84 0.05 -20.91 2.66
N VAL A 85 -0.24 -19.65 2.99
CA VAL A 85 -1.14 -18.84 2.18
C VAL A 85 -0.52 -18.52 0.82
N LEU A 86 0.79 -18.25 0.75
CA LEU A 86 1.47 -18.02 -0.52
C LEU A 86 1.54 -19.29 -1.39
N GLU A 87 1.72 -20.47 -0.78
CA GLU A 87 1.76 -21.73 -1.50
C GLU A 87 0.43 -22.06 -2.19
N SER A 88 -0.70 -21.64 -1.62
CA SER A 88 -2.03 -21.81 -2.22
C SER A 88 -2.27 -20.92 -3.44
N VAL A 89 -1.49 -19.81 -3.58
CA VAL A 89 -1.58 -18.90 -4.72
C VAL A 89 -0.71 -19.40 -5.87
N PRO A 90 -1.21 -19.41 -7.13
CA PRO A 90 -0.39 -19.75 -8.29
C PRO A 90 0.86 -18.86 -8.36
N GLU A 91 2.01 -19.45 -8.67
CA GLU A 91 3.30 -18.73 -8.71
C GLU A 91 3.27 -17.51 -9.66
N SER A 92 2.55 -17.62 -10.78
CA SER A 92 2.38 -16.53 -11.74
C SER A 92 1.68 -15.29 -11.17
N GLU A 93 0.88 -15.48 -10.12
CA GLU A 93 0.09 -14.42 -9.48
C GLU A 93 0.74 -13.90 -8.19
N ARG A 94 1.81 -14.52 -7.71
CA ARG A 94 2.58 -14.02 -6.56
C ARG A 94 3.38 -12.78 -6.93
N ALA A 95 3.62 -11.90 -5.97
CA ALA A 95 4.54 -10.78 -6.14
C ALA A 95 5.95 -11.28 -6.48
N LEU A 96 6.70 -10.51 -7.28
CA LEU A 96 8.05 -10.90 -7.72
C LEU A 96 8.99 -11.20 -6.55
N SER A 97 8.82 -10.48 -5.49
CA SER A 97 9.60 -10.58 -4.25
C SER A 97 9.39 -11.88 -3.48
N VAL A 98 8.24 -12.52 -3.64
CA VAL A 98 7.88 -13.76 -2.94
C VAL A 98 7.76 -14.96 -3.89
N LYS A 99 8.09 -14.79 -5.17
CA LYS A 99 8.00 -15.89 -6.15
C LYS A 99 8.85 -17.10 -5.79
N ASN A 100 10.04 -16.86 -5.27
CA ASN A 100 10.99 -17.94 -4.94
C ASN A 100 10.82 -18.46 -3.51
N LEU A 101 9.85 -17.96 -2.75
CA LEU A 101 9.59 -18.34 -1.35
C LEU A 101 10.87 -18.27 -0.46
N ASP A 102 11.83 -17.45 -0.83
CA ASP A 102 13.13 -17.36 -0.21
C ASP A 102 13.09 -16.27 0.86
N PHE A 103 12.66 -16.65 2.09
CA PHE A 103 12.61 -15.72 3.23
C PHE A 103 13.99 -15.43 3.83
N GLU A 104 15.06 -16.06 3.35
CA GLU A 104 16.43 -15.76 3.79
C GLU A 104 16.89 -14.37 3.30
N ASN A 105 16.29 -13.84 2.23
CA ASN A 105 16.45 -12.47 1.81
C ASN A 105 15.19 -11.68 2.13
N PRO A 106 15.20 -10.77 3.12
CA PRO A 106 14.04 -9.98 3.48
C PRO A 106 13.58 -9.16 2.28
N THR A 107 12.49 -9.58 1.68
CA THR A 107 11.90 -8.92 0.53
C THR A 107 11.09 -7.76 1.04
N LEU A 108 11.68 -6.58 0.94
CA LEU A 108 11.04 -5.33 1.31
C LEU A 108 10.08 -4.91 0.20
N GLU A 109 8.81 -5.15 0.41
CA GLU A 109 7.77 -4.65 -0.50
C GLU A 109 7.25 -3.28 -0.08
N ARG A 110 6.76 -2.54 -1.06
CA ARG A 110 6.12 -1.26 -0.80
C ARG A 110 4.61 -1.43 -0.83
N ALA A 111 4.00 -1.41 0.34
CA ALA A 111 2.56 -1.29 0.46
C ALA A 111 2.23 0.19 0.74
N LEU A 112 1.49 0.85 -0.15
CA LEU A 112 1.11 2.25 -0.02
C LEU A 112 2.30 3.21 0.26
N GLY A 113 3.49 2.88 -0.26
CA GLY A 113 4.71 3.69 -0.05
C GLY A 113 5.48 3.40 1.24
N VAL A 114 4.93 2.61 2.16
CA VAL A 114 5.63 2.10 3.34
C VAL A 114 6.32 0.79 2.96
N ARG A 115 7.48 0.53 3.51
CA ARG A 115 8.15 -0.77 3.35
C ARG A 115 7.58 -1.74 4.36
N TRP A 116 7.15 -2.89 3.88
CA TRP A 116 6.73 -4.01 4.70
C TRP A 116 7.76 -5.14 4.57
N ASP A 117 8.38 -5.49 5.67
CA ASP A 117 9.19 -6.70 5.77
C ASP A 117 8.26 -7.86 6.07
N VAL A 118 7.98 -8.64 5.06
CA VAL A 118 7.02 -9.75 5.12
C VAL A 118 7.49 -10.84 6.10
N ALA A 119 8.79 -11.12 6.17
CA ALA A 119 9.33 -12.18 7.01
C ALA A 119 9.24 -11.86 8.51
N SER A 120 9.45 -10.62 8.90
CA SER A 120 9.38 -10.18 10.30
C SER A 120 8.02 -9.55 10.66
N ASP A 121 7.13 -9.39 9.68
CA ASP A 121 5.84 -8.67 9.78
C ASP A 121 5.98 -7.27 10.38
N LYS A 122 7.00 -6.51 9.89
CA LYS A 122 7.31 -5.18 10.39
C LYS A 122 7.28 -4.13 9.29
N PHE A 123 6.78 -2.96 9.64
CA PHE A 123 6.90 -1.79 8.78
C PHE A 123 8.27 -1.14 8.97
N GLY A 124 8.87 -0.71 7.86
CA GLY A 124 10.15 -0.03 7.83
C GLY A 124 10.13 1.24 6.99
N PHE A 125 11.04 2.15 7.30
CA PHE A 125 11.23 3.39 6.55
C PHE A 125 12.57 3.36 5.83
N HIS A 126 12.57 3.78 4.57
CA HIS A 126 13.82 4.02 3.86
C HIS A 126 14.23 5.48 4.03
N ILE A 127 15.22 5.71 4.86
CA ILE A 127 15.82 7.02 5.06
C ILE A 127 17.06 7.09 4.17
N SER A 128 16.96 7.79 3.04
CA SER A 128 18.10 8.11 2.20
C SER A 128 18.57 9.53 2.52
N VAL A 129 19.55 9.66 3.39
CA VAL A 129 20.15 10.95 3.67
C VAL A 129 21.07 11.29 2.50
N LYS A 130 20.59 12.16 1.61
CA LYS A 130 21.45 12.76 0.58
C LYS A 130 22.30 13.84 1.24
N ASP A 131 23.61 13.84 0.98
CA ASP A 131 24.49 14.91 1.42
C ASP A 131 24.07 16.20 0.70
N LYS A 132 23.34 17.06 1.42
CA LYS A 132 22.87 18.36 0.95
C LYS A 132 23.34 19.43 1.91
N ARG A 133 23.77 20.56 1.33
CA ARG A 133 24.12 21.72 2.14
C ARG A 133 22.99 22.09 3.10
N PRO A 134 23.30 22.53 4.35
CA PRO A 134 22.30 22.89 5.36
C PRO A 134 21.65 24.24 5.03
N THR A 135 20.94 24.28 3.92
CA THR A 135 20.10 25.41 3.49
C THR A 135 18.62 25.06 3.73
N ARG A 136 17.76 26.06 3.79
CA ARG A 136 16.29 25.85 3.88
C ARG A 136 15.79 24.82 2.88
N ARG A 137 16.22 24.94 1.61
CA ARG A 137 15.86 23.99 0.55
C ARG A 137 16.44 22.60 0.78
N GLY A 138 17.68 22.52 1.31
CA GLY A 138 18.36 21.26 1.65
C GLY A 138 17.60 20.51 2.76
N ILE A 139 17.32 21.17 3.87
CA ILE A 139 16.59 20.61 5.00
C ILE A 139 15.16 20.19 4.58
N LEU A 140 14.45 21.06 3.85
CA LEU A 140 13.11 20.72 3.33
C LEU A 140 13.15 19.48 2.42
N SER A 141 14.13 19.41 1.54
CA SER A 141 14.28 18.25 0.64
C SER A 141 14.57 16.94 1.37
N ILE A 142 15.36 17.00 2.45
CA ILE A 142 15.65 15.81 3.27
C ILE A 142 14.40 15.40 4.06
N THR A 143 13.76 16.34 4.75
CA THR A 143 12.54 16.05 5.54
C THR A 143 11.39 15.55 4.68
N SER A 144 11.22 16.10 3.48
CA SER A 144 10.18 15.68 2.54
C SER A 144 10.50 14.36 1.80
N SER A 145 11.75 13.86 1.89
CA SER A 145 12.12 12.57 1.29
C SER A 145 11.70 11.38 2.14
N ILE A 146 11.34 11.61 3.39
CA ILE A 146 10.86 10.57 4.31
C ILE A 146 9.35 10.47 4.11
N TYR A 147 8.93 9.39 3.45
CA TYR A 147 7.52 9.09 3.29
C TYR A 147 7.01 8.38 4.55
N ASP A 148 6.18 9.06 5.31
CA ASP A 148 5.61 8.58 6.57
C ASP A 148 4.11 8.90 6.64
N PRO A 149 3.28 8.15 5.92
CA PRO A 149 1.84 8.41 5.86
C PRO A 149 1.13 8.11 7.18
N LEU A 150 1.72 7.28 8.05
CA LEU A 150 1.16 6.88 9.34
C LEU A 150 1.67 7.72 10.51
N GLY A 151 2.67 8.57 10.29
CA GLY A 151 3.20 9.47 11.32
C GLY A 151 4.17 8.81 12.32
N PHE A 152 4.62 7.58 12.08
CA PHE A 152 5.54 6.88 13.01
C PHE A 152 6.92 7.55 13.11
N ALA A 153 7.42 8.12 12.02
CA ALA A 153 8.67 8.85 12.01
C ALA A 153 8.53 10.32 12.42
N ALA A 154 7.29 10.80 12.66
CA ALA A 154 7.02 12.19 12.99
C ALA A 154 7.85 12.73 14.18
N PRO A 155 8.06 12.00 15.30
CA PRO A 155 8.89 12.47 16.40
C PRO A 155 10.34 12.78 15.99
N PHE A 156 10.89 11.98 15.05
CA PHE A 156 12.25 12.17 14.53
C PHE A 156 12.35 13.30 13.50
N ILE A 157 11.28 13.56 12.76
CA ILE A 157 11.24 14.58 11.72
C ILE A 157 10.89 15.95 12.30
N LEU A 158 10.16 16.00 13.43
CA LEU A 158 9.66 17.21 14.05
C LEU A 158 10.76 18.25 14.34
N PRO A 159 11.93 17.91 14.91
CA PRO A 159 12.99 18.88 15.15
C PRO A 159 13.46 19.59 13.87
N ALA A 160 13.59 18.85 12.77
CA ALA A 160 13.95 19.46 11.49
C ALA A 160 12.88 20.38 10.93
N LYS A 161 11.59 20.06 11.15
CA LYS A 161 10.47 20.94 10.78
C LYS A 161 10.44 22.21 11.62
N VAL A 162 10.73 22.13 12.92
CA VAL A 162 10.85 23.29 13.82
C VAL A 162 11.96 24.21 13.35
N ILE A 163 13.15 23.68 13.07
CA ILE A 163 14.28 24.44 12.53
C ILE A 163 13.87 25.16 11.22
N LEU A 164 13.18 24.47 10.33
CA LEU A 164 12.67 25.09 9.09
C LEU A 164 11.70 26.23 9.38
N GLN A 165 10.80 26.06 10.33
CA GLN A 165 9.83 27.07 10.73
C GLN A 165 10.53 28.32 11.29
N ASP A 166 11.54 28.13 12.14
CA ASP A 166 12.35 29.23 12.70
C ASP A 166 13.09 30.00 11.60
N PHE A 167 13.60 29.30 10.60
CA PHE A 167 14.23 29.92 9.43
C PHE A 167 13.22 30.66 8.52
N MET A 168 11.96 30.29 8.55
CA MET A 168 10.91 30.89 7.72
C MET A 168 10.16 32.00 8.42
N SER A 169 10.16 32.01 9.76
CA SER A 169 9.56 33.11 10.53
C SER A 169 10.30 34.41 10.24
N PRO A 170 9.61 35.48 9.83
CA PRO A 170 10.24 36.79 9.72
C PRO A 170 10.78 37.14 11.12
N LYS A 171 12.08 37.41 11.24
CA LYS A 171 12.63 38.02 12.44
C LYS A 171 11.89 39.35 12.59
N VAL A 172 10.90 39.40 13.45
CA VAL A 172 10.32 40.66 13.90
C VAL A 172 11.49 41.41 14.56
N GLY A 173 12.04 42.37 13.86
CA GLY A 173 13.06 43.24 14.43
C GLY A 173 12.44 43.93 15.63
N LEU A 174 12.92 43.61 16.81
CA LEU A 174 12.82 44.46 17.97
C LEU A 174 13.74 45.66 17.64
N GLY A 175 13.10 46.69 17.09
CA GLY A 175 13.68 48.01 17.05
C GLY A 175 13.48 48.73 18.40
#